data_2e4658a2c43b7d041593004d08b3c4de
#
_entry.id   2e4658a2c43b7d041593004d08b3c4de
#
_cell.length_a   1.000
_cell.length_b   1.000
_cell.length_c   1.000
_cell.angle_alpha   90.00
_cell.angle_beta   90.00
_cell.angle_gamma   90.00
#
_symmetry.space_group_name_H-M   'P 1'
#
loop_
_entity.id
_entity.type
_entity.pdbx_description
1 polymer ?
#
loop_
_entity_poly.entity_id
_entity_poly.type
_entity_poly.pdbx_seq_one_letter_code
_entity_poly.pdbx_strand_id
1 'polypeptide(L)'
;FGVAKIPNNQKKKTADYLKRIDYISVREDAGCRIIKQLTGRDVPMVVDPTILMAKNNWDEMRGDRIVSDDYIFCYFISAIGGYREFAKTLAKKTGLKIVTIPHVDEFVKADVGFGDLSLNGIGPKEFVNLISNATYVCTDSFHGTVFSTLYQKTFFTFSRYAGDSADSTNSRLYSFLKLIGLGNRLFQDKSELSESDLKNIDFEHANVALTDLREKSMGYLINALNAGGE
;
A
#
# COMPACT_ATOMS: atom_id res chain seq x y z
N PHE A 1 9.95 -4.48 -9.36
CA PHE A 1 11.18 -4.73 -8.61
C PHE A 1 10.95 -4.33 -7.15
N GLY A 2 11.50 -5.05 -6.20
CA GLY A 2 11.43 -4.71 -4.77
C GLY A 2 12.66 -3.93 -4.30
N VAL A 3 13.38 -3.28 -5.22
CA VAL A 3 14.62 -2.55 -4.94
C VAL A 3 14.71 -1.27 -5.76
N ALA A 4 15.38 -0.26 -5.22
CA ALA A 4 15.58 1.01 -5.93
C ALA A 4 16.64 0.91 -7.05
N LYS A 5 17.57 -0.05 -6.95
CA LYS A 5 18.68 -0.22 -7.91
C LYS A 5 19.11 -1.68 -7.99
N ILE A 6 19.40 -2.15 -9.20
CA ILE A 6 20.00 -3.49 -9.41
C ILE A 6 21.52 -3.41 -9.18
N PRO A 7 22.09 -4.28 -8.33
CA PRO A 7 23.54 -4.35 -8.12
C PRO A 7 24.31 -4.59 -9.42
N ASN A 8 25.49 -4.01 -9.56
CA ASN A 8 26.24 -4.05 -10.81
C ASN A 8 26.54 -5.49 -11.28
N ASN A 9 26.87 -6.39 -10.35
CA ASN A 9 27.14 -7.81 -10.63
C ASN A 9 25.89 -8.61 -11.07
N GLN A 10 24.69 -8.09 -10.89
CA GLN A 10 23.42 -8.72 -11.27
C GLN A 10 22.79 -8.12 -12.53
N LYS A 11 23.26 -6.95 -13.00
CA LYS A 11 22.65 -6.24 -14.13
C LYS A 11 22.55 -7.09 -15.39
N LYS A 12 23.65 -7.74 -15.81
CA LYS A 12 23.67 -8.56 -17.03
C LYS A 12 22.67 -9.71 -16.93
N LYS A 13 22.71 -10.46 -15.82
CA LYS A 13 21.80 -11.59 -15.60
C LYS A 13 20.33 -11.15 -15.55
N THR A 14 20.05 -10.02 -14.90
CA THR A 14 18.70 -9.45 -14.87
C THR A 14 18.22 -9.03 -16.26
N ALA A 15 19.07 -8.38 -17.06
CA ALA A 15 18.75 -8.01 -18.43
C ALA A 15 18.44 -9.23 -19.29
N ASP A 16 19.24 -10.29 -19.17
CA ASP A 16 19.03 -11.54 -19.94
C ASP A 16 17.72 -12.25 -19.55
N TYR A 17 17.32 -12.19 -18.27
CA TYR A 17 16.01 -12.72 -17.84
C TYR A 17 14.85 -11.88 -18.38
N LEU A 18 14.98 -10.56 -18.35
CA LEU A 18 13.94 -9.64 -18.85
C LEU A 18 13.71 -9.80 -20.36
N LYS A 19 14.74 -10.14 -21.14
CA LYS A 19 14.59 -10.39 -22.59
C LYS A 19 13.70 -11.61 -22.91
N ARG A 20 13.53 -12.52 -21.96
CA ARG A 20 12.71 -13.74 -22.11
C ARG A 20 11.22 -13.47 -21.86
N ILE A 21 10.86 -12.27 -21.45
CA ILE A 21 9.49 -11.87 -21.17
C ILE A 21 9.02 -10.97 -22.30
N ASP A 22 8.06 -11.40 -23.08
CA ASP A 22 7.58 -10.68 -24.25
C ASP A 22 6.80 -9.43 -23.83
N TYR A 23 5.87 -9.57 -22.89
CA TYR A 23 5.02 -8.49 -22.38
C TYR A 23 5.41 -8.14 -20.96
N ILE A 24 6.11 -7.01 -20.78
CA ILE A 24 6.55 -6.52 -19.47
C ILE A 24 5.76 -5.27 -19.12
N SER A 25 5.21 -5.25 -17.91
CA SER A 25 4.70 -4.05 -17.24
C SER A 25 5.18 -3.99 -15.79
N VAL A 26 5.14 -2.83 -15.17
CA VAL A 26 5.58 -2.62 -13.79
C VAL A 26 4.62 -1.71 -13.04
N ARG A 27 4.62 -1.81 -11.70
CA ARG A 27 3.69 -1.05 -10.83
C ARG A 27 4.20 0.33 -10.42
N GLU A 28 5.41 0.69 -10.80
CA GLU A 28 6.09 1.89 -10.31
C GLU A 28 7.05 2.46 -11.34
N ASP A 29 7.18 3.75 -11.36
CA ASP A 29 8.05 4.48 -12.28
C ASP A 29 9.54 4.07 -12.15
N ALA A 30 10.00 3.75 -10.93
CA ALA A 30 11.35 3.23 -10.71
C ALA A 30 11.59 1.92 -11.49
N GLY A 31 10.61 1.04 -11.57
CA GLY A 31 10.66 -0.18 -12.36
C GLY A 31 10.78 0.09 -13.86
N CYS A 32 10.03 1.06 -14.40
CA CYS A 32 10.16 1.48 -15.79
C CYS A 32 11.60 1.94 -16.11
N ARG A 33 12.16 2.79 -15.25
CA ARG A 33 13.57 3.28 -15.42
C ARG A 33 14.59 2.15 -15.37
N ILE A 34 14.43 1.19 -14.42
CA ILE A 34 15.34 0.05 -14.31
C ILE A 34 15.30 -0.80 -15.59
N ILE A 35 14.12 -1.13 -16.11
CA ILE A 35 13.97 -1.92 -17.32
C ILE A 35 14.56 -1.19 -18.53
N LYS A 36 14.26 0.10 -18.67
CA LYS A 36 14.84 0.93 -19.75
C LYS A 36 16.36 0.93 -19.71
N GLN A 37 16.97 1.10 -18.52
CA GLN A 37 18.43 1.10 -18.33
C GLN A 37 19.07 -0.26 -18.65
N LEU A 38 18.39 -1.37 -18.31
CA LEU A 38 18.94 -2.71 -18.48
C LEU A 38 18.74 -3.29 -19.87
N THR A 39 17.63 -2.96 -20.54
CA THR A 39 17.20 -3.65 -21.78
C THR A 39 16.99 -2.70 -22.96
N GLY A 40 16.95 -1.39 -22.73
CA GLY A 40 16.55 -0.39 -23.74
C GLY A 40 15.03 -0.34 -24.01
N ARG A 41 14.22 -1.23 -23.42
CA ARG A 41 12.77 -1.31 -23.64
C ARG A 41 12.04 -0.23 -22.83
N ASP A 42 11.08 0.43 -23.44
CA ASP A 42 10.07 1.19 -22.74
C ASP A 42 8.91 0.25 -22.38
N VAL A 43 8.51 0.28 -21.12
CA VAL A 43 7.44 -0.58 -20.61
C VAL A 43 6.39 0.26 -19.90
N PRO A 44 5.10 -0.09 -20.01
CA PRO A 44 4.05 0.66 -19.34
C PRO A 44 4.07 0.46 -17.84
N MET A 45 3.69 1.52 -17.12
CA MET A 45 3.32 1.41 -15.72
C MET A 45 1.84 1.03 -15.63
N VAL A 46 1.56 -0.03 -14.88
CA VAL A 46 0.21 -0.54 -14.60
C VAL A 46 -0.07 -0.48 -13.11
N VAL A 47 -1.33 -0.56 -12.71
CA VAL A 47 -1.69 -0.61 -11.30
C VAL A 47 -1.30 -1.95 -10.66
N ASP A 48 -1.20 -1.94 -9.34
CA ASP A 48 -1.11 -3.19 -8.57
C ASP A 48 -2.35 -4.07 -8.86
N PRO A 49 -2.22 -5.40 -8.99
CA PRO A 49 -3.34 -6.30 -9.23
C PRO A 49 -4.53 -6.13 -8.28
N THR A 50 -4.28 -5.71 -7.03
CA THR A 50 -5.34 -5.43 -6.06
C THR A 50 -6.25 -4.28 -6.47
N ILE A 51 -5.78 -3.37 -7.33
CA ILE A 51 -6.55 -2.23 -7.84
C ILE A 51 -7.37 -2.62 -9.09
N LEU A 52 -6.99 -3.69 -9.81
CA LEU A 52 -7.75 -4.17 -10.96
C LEU A 52 -9.16 -4.63 -10.57
N MET A 53 -9.31 -5.19 -9.38
CA MET A 53 -10.61 -5.54 -8.84
C MET A 53 -11.34 -4.31 -8.29
N ALA A 54 -12.61 -4.18 -8.64
CA ALA A 54 -13.46 -3.15 -8.07
C ALA A 54 -13.81 -3.47 -6.59
N LYS A 55 -14.20 -2.44 -5.84
CA LYS A 55 -14.59 -2.57 -4.42
C LYS A 55 -15.61 -3.68 -4.18
N ASN A 56 -16.61 -3.81 -5.06
CA ASN A 56 -17.69 -4.81 -4.92
C ASN A 56 -17.15 -6.26 -4.88
N ASN A 57 -16.14 -6.58 -5.70
CA ASN A 57 -15.51 -7.90 -5.68
C ASN A 57 -14.81 -8.18 -4.34
N TRP A 58 -14.19 -7.14 -3.76
CA TRP A 58 -13.58 -7.25 -2.42
C TRP A 58 -14.65 -7.38 -1.33
N ASP A 59 -15.82 -6.73 -1.47
CA ASP A 59 -16.93 -6.84 -0.54
C ASP A 59 -17.49 -8.27 -0.47
N GLU A 60 -17.57 -8.98 -1.59
CA GLU A 60 -17.96 -10.39 -1.62
C GLU A 60 -16.99 -11.29 -0.85
N MET A 61 -15.70 -10.97 -0.88
CA MET A 61 -14.65 -11.76 -0.23
C MET A 61 -14.52 -11.49 1.27
N ARG A 62 -14.67 -10.24 1.72
CA ARG A 62 -14.30 -9.81 3.08
C ARG A 62 -15.17 -10.41 4.20
N GLY A 63 -16.37 -10.89 3.89
CA GLY A 63 -17.31 -11.45 4.88
C GLY A 63 -17.88 -10.42 5.87
N ASP A 64 -18.50 -10.92 6.94
CA ASP A 64 -19.14 -10.10 7.96
C ASP A 64 -18.14 -9.37 8.84
N ARG A 65 -18.58 -8.25 9.45
CA ARG A 65 -17.74 -7.40 10.31
C ARG A 65 -17.17 -8.20 11.49
N ILE A 66 -15.83 -8.18 11.64
CA ILE A 66 -15.11 -8.94 12.68
C ILE A 66 -15.12 -8.21 14.02
N VAL A 67 -14.92 -6.89 14.00
CA VAL A 67 -14.90 -6.04 15.20
C VAL A 67 -16.14 -5.16 15.20
N SER A 68 -16.99 -5.30 16.21
CA SER A 68 -18.30 -4.62 16.30
C SER A 68 -18.19 -3.12 16.56
N ASP A 69 -17.27 -2.72 17.43
CA ASP A 69 -17.06 -1.32 17.80
C ASP A 69 -16.42 -0.51 16.65
N ASP A 70 -16.44 0.80 16.75
CA ASP A 70 -15.62 1.66 15.90
C ASP A 70 -14.19 1.69 16.42
N TYR A 71 -13.21 1.69 15.49
CA TYR A 71 -11.81 1.52 15.85
C TYR A 71 -10.84 2.20 14.88
N ILE A 72 -9.61 2.35 15.34
CA ILE A 72 -8.43 2.67 14.54
C ILE A 72 -7.76 1.35 14.18
N PHE A 73 -7.67 1.03 12.89
CA PHE A 73 -6.91 -0.13 12.44
C PHE A 73 -5.45 0.24 12.23
N CYS A 74 -4.55 -0.48 12.88
CA CYS A 74 -3.10 -0.30 12.76
C CYS A 74 -2.46 -1.54 12.15
N TYR A 75 -1.74 -1.35 11.03
CA TYR A 75 -0.95 -2.39 10.39
C TYR A 75 0.41 -1.86 9.98
N PHE A 76 1.43 -2.19 10.76
CA PHE A 76 2.81 -1.77 10.54
C PHE A 76 3.70 -2.97 10.21
N ILE A 77 4.52 -2.83 9.17
CA ILE A 77 5.50 -3.82 8.74
C ILE A 77 6.88 -3.46 9.28
N SER A 78 7.10 -2.16 9.59
CA SER A 78 8.34 -1.71 10.20
C SER A 78 8.29 -1.72 11.73
N ALA A 79 9.46 -1.85 12.33
CA ALA A 79 9.64 -1.77 13.79
C ALA A 79 9.69 -0.32 14.33
N ILE A 80 9.31 0.70 13.53
CA ILE A 80 9.42 2.11 13.91
C ILE A 80 8.38 2.45 14.99
N GLY A 81 8.86 2.75 16.20
CA GLY A 81 8.01 3.02 17.36
C GLY A 81 7.15 4.26 17.23
N GLY A 82 7.65 5.32 16.58
CA GLY A 82 6.95 6.59 16.45
C GLY A 82 5.61 6.49 15.71
N TYR A 83 5.42 5.55 14.79
CA TYR A 83 4.13 5.33 14.13
C TYR A 83 3.07 4.79 15.10
N ARG A 84 3.51 3.98 16.06
CA ARG A 84 2.65 3.48 17.14
C ARG A 84 2.28 4.58 18.12
N GLU A 85 3.22 5.49 18.44
CA GLU A 85 2.94 6.66 19.27
C GLU A 85 1.99 7.64 18.57
N PHE A 86 2.11 7.82 17.25
CA PHE A 86 1.14 8.58 16.46
C PHE A 86 -0.26 7.96 16.58
N ALA A 87 -0.39 6.63 16.42
CA ALA A 87 -1.67 5.95 16.56
C ALA A 87 -2.26 6.06 17.98
N LYS A 88 -1.43 6.01 19.03
CA LYS A 88 -1.87 6.27 20.42
C LYS A 88 -2.36 7.70 20.60
N THR A 89 -1.70 8.67 19.96
CA THR A 89 -2.14 10.08 20.00
C THR A 89 -3.49 10.23 19.30
N LEU A 90 -3.69 9.56 18.15
CA LEU A 90 -4.97 9.52 17.45
C LEU A 90 -6.06 8.89 18.32
N ALA A 91 -5.78 7.75 18.96
CA ALA A 91 -6.71 7.08 19.87
C ALA A 91 -7.11 7.98 21.05
N LYS A 92 -6.16 8.68 21.65
CA LYS A 92 -6.43 9.64 22.73
C LYS A 92 -7.33 10.81 22.28
N LYS A 93 -7.13 11.31 21.04
CA LYS A 93 -7.95 12.42 20.52
C LYS A 93 -9.35 11.99 20.15
N THR A 94 -9.53 10.77 19.67
CA THR A 94 -10.81 10.27 19.14
C THR A 94 -11.62 9.44 20.13
N GLY A 95 -10.99 8.93 21.19
CA GLY A 95 -11.59 7.97 22.12
C GLY A 95 -11.77 6.56 21.56
N LEU A 96 -11.25 6.30 20.35
CA LEU A 96 -11.39 5.01 19.69
C LEU A 96 -10.32 4.02 20.14
N LYS A 97 -10.67 2.74 20.17
CA LYS A 97 -9.74 1.63 20.44
C LYS A 97 -8.81 1.39 19.24
N ILE A 98 -7.61 0.94 19.52
CA ILE A 98 -6.65 0.48 18.51
C ILE A 98 -6.81 -1.02 18.31
N VAL A 99 -7.11 -1.44 17.07
CA VAL A 99 -7.06 -2.83 16.61
C VAL A 99 -5.80 -3.01 15.75
N THR A 100 -4.96 -3.98 16.07
CA THR A 100 -3.69 -4.20 15.38
C THR A 100 -3.44 -5.66 15.01
N ILE A 101 -2.63 -5.87 13.97
CA ILE A 101 -2.01 -7.16 13.65
C ILE A 101 -0.54 -7.04 14.03
N PRO A 102 -0.07 -7.79 15.05
CA PRO A 102 1.32 -7.76 15.48
C PRO A 102 2.23 -8.48 14.48
N HIS A 103 3.54 -8.22 14.56
CA HIS A 103 4.52 -9.04 13.85
C HIS A 103 4.51 -10.47 14.38
N VAL A 104 4.54 -11.43 13.46
CA VAL A 104 4.56 -12.87 13.80
C VAL A 104 5.88 -13.55 13.44
N ASP A 105 6.65 -12.94 12.52
CA ASP A 105 7.89 -13.52 11.99
C ASP A 105 9.13 -13.11 12.79
N GLU A 106 9.04 -12.01 13.55
CA GLU A 106 10.13 -11.47 14.36
C GLU A 106 9.61 -10.77 15.62
N PHE A 107 10.46 -10.67 16.63
CA PHE A 107 10.15 -9.90 17.84
C PHE A 107 10.34 -8.41 17.57
N VAL A 108 9.25 -7.65 17.63
CA VAL A 108 9.25 -6.19 17.54
C VAL A 108 8.89 -5.59 18.90
N LYS A 109 9.88 -4.99 19.56
CA LYS A 109 9.71 -4.37 20.89
C LYS A 109 8.56 -3.34 20.90
N ALA A 110 8.37 -2.62 19.80
CA ALA A 110 7.33 -1.59 19.70
C ALA A 110 5.90 -2.15 19.68
N ASP A 111 5.72 -3.45 19.42
CA ASP A 111 4.42 -4.12 19.46
C ASP A 111 4.02 -4.57 20.88
N VAL A 112 4.96 -4.60 21.80
CA VAL A 112 4.69 -5.02 23.18
C VAL A 112 3.76 -4.03 23.86
N GLY A 113 2.54 -4.47 24.18
CA GLY A 113 1.51 -3.62 24.78
C GLY A 113 0.96 -2.54 23.83
N PHE A 114 1.15 -2.68 22.51
CA PHE A 114 0.54 -1.83 21.51
C PHE A 114 -0.81 -2.39 21.07
N GLY A 115 -1.82 -1.51 21.07
CA GLY A 115 -3.18 -1.86 20.68
C GLY A 115 -4.04 -2.41 21.82
N ASP A 116 -5.33 -2.08 21.79
CA ASP A 116 -6.34 -2.57 22.74
C ASP A 116 -6.80 -3.98 22.36
N LEU A 117 -6.77 -4.29 21.06
CA LEU A 117 -7.06 -5.59 20.50
C LEU A 117 -5.99 -6.01 19.48
N SER A 118 -5.26 -7.05 19.80
CA SER A 118 -4.21 -7.64 18.97
C SER A 118 -4.74 -8.93 18.32
N LEU A 119 -4.82 -8.97 17.00
CA LEU A 119 -5.42 -10.07 16.24
C LEU A 119 -4.34 -10.92 15.57
N ASN A 120 -4.38 -12.23 15.82
CA ASN A 120 -3.51 -13.21 15.18
C ASN A 120 -4.29 -14.07 14.17
N GLY A 121 -3.58 -14.72 13.25
CA GLY A 121 -4.19 -15.59 12.25
C GLY A 121 -5.02 -14.85 11.21
N ILE A 122 -4.69 -13.59 10.94
CA ILE A 122 -5.39 -12.73 9.98
C ILE A 122 -4.87 -13.04 8.56
N GLY A 123 -5.77 -13.54 7.73
CA GLY A 123 -5.55 -13.75 6.30
C GLY A 123 -6.01 -12.55 5.45
N PRO A 124 -5.92 -12.67 4.11
CA PRO A 124 -6.31 -11.57 3.21
C PRO A 124 -7.78 -11.14 3.35
N LYS A 125 -8.68 -12.07 3.60
CA LYS A 125 -10.10 -11.82 3.82
C LYS A 125 -10.34 -10.94 5.05
N GLU A 126 -9.76 -11.33 6.17
CA GLU A 126 -9.86 -10.64 7.45
C GLU A 126 -9.15 -9.28 7.38
N PHE A 127 -8.02 -9.18 6.68
CA PHE A 127 -7.31 -7.92 6.47
C PHE A 127 -8.17 -6.89 5.74
N VAL A 128 -8.83 -7.28 4.65
CA VAL A 128 -9.76 -6.39 3.93
C VAL A 128 -10.95 -6.01 4.80
N ASN A 129 -11.48 -6.97 5.58
CA ASN A 129 -12.56 -6.73 6.54
C ASN A 129 -12.19 -5.65 7.56
N LEU A 130 -11.03 -5.78 8.18
CA LEU A 130 -10.55 -4.84 9.20
C LEU A 130 -10.36 -3.43 8.63
N ILE A 131 -9.82 -3.28 7.42
CA ILE A 131 -9.68 -1.97 6.78
C ILE A 131 -11.05 -1.39 6.42
N SER A 132 -11.92 -2.20 5.80
CA SER A 132 -13.22 -1.73 5.31
C SER A 132 -14.16 -1.24 6.43
N ASN A 133 -14.00 -1.76 7.64
CA ASN A 133 -14.83 -1.41 8.80
C ASN A 133 -14.15 -0.43 9.78
N ALA A 134 -12.89 -0.08 9.58
CA ALA A 134 -12.19 0.89 10.43
C ALA A 134 -12.75 2.31 10.26
N THR A 135 -12.69 3.11 11.32
CA THR A 135 -12.93 4.56 11.25
C THR A 135 -11.69 5.28 10.74
N TYR A 136 -10.53 4.91 11.27
CA TYR A 136 -9.22 5.39 10.82
C TYR A 136 -8.28 4.22 10.55
N VAL A 137 -7.34 4.43 9.63
CA VAL A 137 -6.28 3.46 9.34
C VAL A 137 -4.91 4.10 9.50
N CYS A 138 -4.03 3.49 10.28
CA CYS A 138 -2.62 3.85 10.40
C CYS A 138 -1.74 2.73 9.85
N THR A 139 -0.93 2.99 8.81
CA THR A 139 -0.17 1.92 8.17
C THR A 139 1.09 2.42 7.47
N ASP A 140 2.13 1.59 7.42
CA ASP A 140 3.29 1.75 6.54
C ASP A 140 3.28 0.72 5.39
N SER A 141 2.17 0.01 5.24
CA SER A 141 1.96 -0.96 4.18
C SER A 141 1.40 -0.31 2.91
N PHE A 142 2.01 -0.61 1.76
CA PHE A 142 1.45 -0.23 0.47
C PHE A 142 0.03 -0.76 0.29
N HIS A 143 -0.23 -2.04 0.57
CA HIS A 143 -1.57 -2.61 0.44
C HIS A 143 -2.54 -2.06 1.48
N GLY A 144 -2.06 -1.75 2.70
CA GLY A 144 -2.86 -1.03 3.68
C GLY A 144 -3.37 0.31 3.14
N THR A 145 -2.51 1.08 2.48
CA THR A 145 -2.86 2.35 1.84
C THR A 145 -3.81 2.16 0.65
N VAL A 146 -3.55 1.16 -0.20
CA VAL A 146 -4.41 0.83 -1.36
C VAL A 146 -5.83 0.51 -0.90
N PHE A 147 -5.99 -0.41 0.03
CA PHE A 147 -7.32 -0.78 0.53
C PHE A 147 -8.00 0.36 1.29
N SER A 148 -7.26 1.17 2.04
CA SER A 148 -7.82 2.38 2.67
C SER A 148 -8.38 3.35 1.64
N THR A 149 -7.72 3.50 0.48
CA THR A 149 -8.20 4.31 -0.64
C THR A 149 -9.44 3.68 -1.29
N LEU A 150 -9.42 2.39 -1.60
CA LEU A 150 -10.55 1.67 -2.21
C LEU A 150 -11.82 1.72 -1.33
N TYR A 151 -11.66 1.66 -0.01
CA TYR A 151 -12.75 1.75 0.95
C TYR A 151 -13.01 3.17 1.47
N GLN A 152 -12.31 4.18 0.90
CA GLN A 152 -12.48 5.59 1.24
C GLN A 152 -12.38 5.88 2.74
N LYS A 153 -11.38 5.26 3.39
CA LYS A 153 -11.12 5.45 4.82
C LYS A 153 -10.22 6.64 5.07
N THR A 154 -10.46 7.37 6.14
CA THR A 154 -9.47 8.35 6.60
C THR A 154 -8.24 7.60 7.08
N PHE A 155 -7.10 7.79 6.41
CA PHE A 155 -5.90 7.04 6.67
C PHE A 155 -4.67 7.92 6.86
N PHE A 156 -3.71 7.37 7.57
CA PHE A 156 -2.39 7.92 7.83
C PHE A 156 -1.36 6.89 7.36
N THR A 157 -0.61 7.27 6.35
CA THR A 157 0.39 6.38 5.75
C THR A 157 1.79 6.86 6.11
N PHE A 158 2.69 5.93 6.37
CA PHE A 158 4.06 6.21 6.81
C PHE A 158 5.09 5.56 5.87
N SER A 159 6.27 6.19 5.77
CA SER A 159 7.39 5.62 5.03
C SER A 159 8.01 4.47 5.80
N ARG A 160 8.19 3.30 5.16
CA ARG A 160 8.81 2.14 5.82
C ARG A 160 10.31 2.32 6.08
N TYR A 161 10.99 3.05 5.22
CA TYR A 161 12.43 3.26 5.27
C TYR A 161 12.74 4.74 5.40
N ALA A 162 13.77 5.07 6.18
CA ALA A 162 14.27 6.44 6.28
C ALA A 162 15.13 6.78 5.04
N GLY A 163 14.84 7.93 4.43
CA GLY A 163 15.65 8.47 3.32
C GLY A 163 15.71 7.62 2.06
N ASP A 164 16.79 7.77 1.28
CA ASP A 164 17.04 7.07 0.00
C ASP A 164 17.75 5.71 0.19
N SER A 165 17.35 4.91 1.14
CA SER A 165 17.89 3.56 1.32
C SER A 165 17.82 2.77 0.01
N ALA A 166 18.90 2.05 -0.35
CA ALA A 166 18.95 1.20 -1.54
C ALA A 166 17.87 0.10 -1.53
N ASP A 167 17.44 -0.32 -0.35
CA ASP A 167 16.39 -1.32 -0.12
C ASP A 167 15.00 -0.69 -0.01
N SER A 168 14.90 0.65 -0.19
CA SER A 168 13.64 1.35 -0.02
C SER A 168 12.60 0.92 -1.05
N THR A 169 11.48 0.43 -0.57
CA THR A 169 10.26 0.18 -1.36
C THR A 169 9.25 1.32 -1.23
N ASN A 170 9.65 2.46 -0.64
CA ASN A 170 8.79 3.64 -0.47
C ASN A 170 8.35 4.24 -1.81
N SER A 171 9.13 4.04 -2.88
CA SER A 171 8.82 4.56 -4.23
C SER A 171 7.43 4.18 -4.71
N ARG A 172 6.95 2.97 -4.40
CA ARG A 172 5.60 2.51 -4.75
C ARG A 172 4.53 3.34 -4.05
N LEU A 173 4.75 3.58 -2.77
CA LEU A 173 3.83 4.36 -1.94
C LEU A 173 3.74 5.81 -2.40
N TYR A 174 4.91 6.44 -2.65
CA TYR A 174 4.99 7.81 -3.14
C TYR A 174 4.35 7.97 -4.53
N SER A 175 4.66 7.04 -5.45
CA SER A 175 4.07 7.04 -6.79
C SER A 175 2.56 6.89 -6.74
N PHE A 176 2.07 5.96 -5.93
CA PHE A 176 0.63 5.73 -5.77
C PHE A 176 -0.10 6.95 -5.21
N LEU A 177 0.36 7.48 -4.06
CA LEU A 177 -0.26 8.66 -3.44
C LEU A 177 -0.22 9.89 -4.35
N LYS A 178 0.86 10.08 -5.12
CA LYS A 178 0.97 11.15 -6.11
C LYS A 178 -0.05 10.97 -7.24
N LEU A 179 -0.19 9.76 -7.77
CA LEU A 179 -1.13 9.46 -8.87
C LEU A 179 -2.59 9.73 -8.48
N ILE A 180 -2.95 9.44 -7.24
CA ILE A 180 -4.32 9.63 -6.74
C ILE A 180 -4.56 10.99 -6.06
N GLY A 181 -3.56 11.89 -6.06
CA GLY A 181 -3.67 13.23 -5.47
C GLY A 181 -3.72 13.27 -3.94
N LEU A 182 -3.34 12.18 -3.25
CA LEU A 182 -3.38 12.08 -1.77
C LEU A 182 -1.99 12.10 -1.13
N GLY A 183 -1.04 12.82 -1.72
CA GLY A 183 0.33 12.95 -1.17
C GLY A 183 0.39 13.54 0.25
N ASN A 184 -0.59 14.34 0.62
CA ASN A 184 -0.74 14.91 1.98
C ASN A 184 -1.08 13.86 3.05
N ARG A 185 -1.40 12.62 2.67
CA ARG A 185 -1.64 11.51 3.60
C ARG A 185 -0.38 10.72 3.95
N LEU A 186 0.78 11.16 3.47
CA LEU A 186 2.08 10.61 3.84
C LEU A 186 2.64 11.37 5.05
N PHE A 187 2.68 10.70 6.18
CA PHE A 187 3.17 11.21 7.46
C PHE A 187 4.59 10.71 7.75
N GLN A 188 5.31 11.42 8.60
CA GLN A 188 6.65 11.08 9.06
C GLN A 188 6.60 10.61 10.53
N ASP A 189 7.69 10.02 11.01
CA ASP A 189 7.80 9.48 12.36
C ASP A 189 7.43 10.48 13.48
N LYS A 190 7.72 11.76 13.27
CA LYS A 190 7.45 12.83 14.24
C LYS A 190 6.36 13.81 13.79
N SER A 191 5.51 13.40 12.84
CA SER A 191 4.42 14.25 12.39
C SER A 191 3.44 14.52 13.52
N GLU A 192 3.06 15.77 13.67
CA GLU A 192 1.97 16.16 14.59
C GLU A 192 0.63 15.92 13.91
N LEU A 193 -0.35 15.47 14.70
CA LEU A 193 -1.71 15.26 14.28
C LEU A 193 -2.53 16.52 14.47
N SER A 194 -2.98 17.15 13.41
CA SER A 194 -3.85 18.32 13.42
C SER A 194 -5.34 17.91 13.40
N GLU A 195 -6.21 18.83 13.79
CA GLU A 195 -7.67 18.62 13.72
C GLU A 195 -8.15 18.45 12.25
N SER A 196 -7.49 19.07 11.30
CA SER A 196 -7.81 18.92 9.88
C SER A 196 -7.53 17.51 9.36
N ASP A 197 -6.56 16.79 9.95
CA ASP A 197 -6.21 15.43 9.56
C ASP A 197 -7.27 14.40 9.95
N LEU A 198 -8.11 14.72 10.94
CA LEU A 198 -9.21 13.87 11.40
C LEU A 198 -10.44 13.94 10.50
N LYS A 199 -10.54 14.94 9.64
CA LYS A 199 -11.66 15.11 8.73
C LYS A 199 -11.64 14.03 7.65
N ASN A 200 -12.83 13.71 7.15
CA ASN A 200 -12.97 12.82 6.01
C ASN A 200 -12.16 13.33 4.82
N ILE A 201 -11.47 12.40 4.17
CA ILE A 201 -10.72 12.67 2.94
C ILE A 201 -11.71 12.82 1.80
N ASP A 202 -11.51 13.83 0.94
CA ASP A 202 -12.18 13.90 -0.34
C ASP A 202 -11.49 12.92 -1.31
N PHE A 203 -12.24 11.93 -1.78
CA PHE A 203 -11.76 10.89 -2.68
C PHE A 203 -12.20 11.09 -4.14
N GLU A 204 -12.86 12.19 -4.48
CA GLU A 204 -13.38 12.39 -5.85
C GLU A 204 -12.27 12.27 -6.91
N HIS A 205 -11.20 13.04 -6.75
CA HIS A 205 -10.05 12.97 -7.64
C HIS A 205 -9.40 11.56 -7.65
N ALA A 206 -9.26 10.94 -6.49
CA ALA A 206 -8.67 9.61 -6.37
C ALA A 206 -9.49 8.55 -7.09
N ASN A 207 -10.83 8.62 -6.99
CA ASN A 207 -11.74 7.68 -7.66
C ASN A 207 -11.64 7.79 -9.18
N VAL A 208 -11.61 9.01 -9.74
CA VAL A 208 -11.41 9.23 -11.17
C VAL A 208 -10.07 8.67 -11.63
N ALA A 209 -8.98 9.02 -10.93
CA ALA A 209 -7.64 8.54 -11.26
C ALA A 209 -7.53 6.99 -11.20
N LEU A 210 -8.13 6.36 -10.18
CA LEU A 210 -8.13 4.89 -10.06
C LEU A 210 -8.93 4.23 -11.18
N THR A 211 -10.02 4.82 -11.63
CA THR A 211 -10.82 4.28 -12.73
C THR A 211 -10.02 4.30 -14.02
N ASP A 212 -9.43 5.44 -14.38
CA ASP A 212 -8.59 5.58 -15.59
C ASP A 212 -7.40 4.63 -15.59
N LEU A 213 -6.72 4.51 -14.42
CA LEU A 213 -5.56 3.64 -14.26
C LEU A 213 -5.94 2.16 -14.38
N ARG A 214 -7.10 1.78 -13.85
CA ARG A 214 -7.65 0.41 -13.96
C ARG A 214 -7.95 0.06 -15.40
N GLU A 215 -8.64 0.92 -16.12
CA GLU A 215 -8.99 0.71 -17.53
C GLU A 215 -7.75 0.55 -18.41
N LYS A 216 -6.77 1.43 -18.26
CA LYS A 216 -5.49 1.36 -18.99
C LYS A 216 -4.73 0.06 -18.68
N SER A 217 -4.70 -0.33 -17.42
CA SER A 217 -3.98 -1.53 -16.97
C SER A 217 -4.66 -2.80 -17.42
N MET A 218 -6.00 -2.83 -17.40
CA MET A 218 -6.79 -3.95 -17.91
C MET A 218 -6.65 -4.08 -19.41
N GLY A 219 -6.68 -2.97 -20.15
CA GLY A 219 -6.45 -2.96 -21.61
C GLY A 219 -5.07 -3.54 -21.97
N TYR A 220 -4.01 -3.15 -21.23
CA TYR A 220 -2.69 -3.75 -21.42
C TYR A 220 -2.69 -5.27 -21.18
N LEU A 221 -3.30 -5.72 -20.07
CA LEU A 221 -3.36 -7.13 -19.71
C LEU A 221 -4.09 -7.96 -20.79
N ILE A 222 -5.25 -7.50 -21.24
CA ILE A 222 -6.02 -8.17 -22.29
C ILE A 222 -5.22 -8.26 -23.59
N ASN A 223 -4.58 -7.16 -24.00
CA ASN A 223 -3.76 -7.15 -25.22
C ASN A 223 -2.57 -8.13 -25.11
N ALA A 224 -1.90 -8.19 -23.96
CA ALA A 224 -0.79 -9.11 -23.72
C ALA A 224 -1.23 -10.59 -23.77
N LEU A 225 -2.41 -10.90 -23.21
CA LEU A 225 -2.98 -12.26 -23.23
C LEU A 225 -3.40 -12.68 -24.63
N ASN A 226 -4.03 -11.78 -25.38
CA ASN A 226 -4.49 -12.09 -26.76
C ASN A 226 -3.33 -12.28 -27.73
N ALA A 227 -2.24 -11.52 -27.57
CA ALA A 227 -1.07 -11.64 -28.45
C ALA A 227 -0.15 -12.83 -28.11
N GLY A 228 -0.28 -13.41 -26.91
CA GLY A 228 0.45 -14.63 -26.50
C GLY A 228 -0.27 -15.93 -26.83
N GLY A 229 -1.44 -15.86 -27.47
CA GLY A 229 -2.29 -17.00 -27.83
C GLY A 229 -2.17 -17.48 -29.28
N GLU A 230 -1.22 -16.92 -30.06
CA GLU A 230 -0.80 -17.40 -31.36
C GLU A 230 0.54 -18.17 -31.22
#